data_1f257579cf8c835a4e8e676e23935466
#
_entry.id   1f257579cf8c835a4e8e676e23935466
#
_cell.length_a   1.000
_cell.length_b   1.000
_cell.length_c   1.000
_cell.angle_alpha   90.00
_cell.angle_beta   90.00
_cell.angle_gamma   90.00
#
_symmetry.space_group_name_H-M   'P 1'
#
loop_
_entity.id
_entity.type
_entity.pdbx_description
1 polymer ?
#
loop_
_entity_poly.entity_id
_entity_poly.type
_entity_poly.pdbx_seq_one_letter_code
_entity_poly.pdbx_strand_id
1 'polypeptide(L)'
;MAASIAVKNQKFDLEVVAKPGEFITVATVPNGAGGWTGVQMRETPSSFSATRASIAVFNFNPACPSAQVDSAGKADGIFKNATSKAVQRRLVSPVKATVQVSCAGKASGTPLDFGLLEPGERYSVFVLPTQAGGLVLKDGIETGQ
;
A
#
# COMPACT_ATOMS: atom_id res chain seq x y z
N MET A 1 -10.03 -19.93 -0.22
CA MET A 1 -8.63 -20.35 0.06
C MET A 1 -8.26 -19.86 1.46
N ALA A 2 -7.72 -20.73 2.26
CA ALA A 2 -7.22 -20.39 3.58
C ALA A 2 -5.73 -20.08 3.49
N ALA A 3 -5.30 -19.01 4.12
CA ALA A 3 -3.88 -18.62 4.21
C ALA A 3 -3.45 -18.61 5.67
N SER A 4 -2.25 -19.08 5.94
CA SER A 4 -1.65 -19.09 7.26
C SER A 4 -0.40 -18.21 7.24
N ILE A 5 -0.35 -17.24 8.14
CA ILE A 5 0.76 -16.29 8.24
C ILE A 5 1.36 -16.41 9.64
N ALA A 6 2.67 -16.59 9.72
CA ALA A 6 3.40 -16.62 10.98
C ALA A 6 4.25 -15.37 11.12
N VAL A 7 4.13 -14.70 12.26
CA VAL A 7 4.96 -13.54 12.62
C VAL A 7 5.55 -13.82 13.99
N LYS A 8 6.87 -13.93 14.06
CA LYS A 8 7.58 -14.34 15.28
C LYS A 8 6.99 -15.66 15.82
N ASN A 9 6.45 -15.66 17.02
CA ASN A 9 5.84 -16.84 17.65
C ASN A 9 4.31 -16.88 17.51
N GLN A 10 3.72 -15.98 16.74
CA GLN A 10 2.28 -15.90 16.55
C GLN A 10 1.91 -16.36 15.14
N LYS A 11 0.95 -17.25 15.06
CA LYS A 11 0.40 -17.74 13.80
C LYS A 11 -1.03 -17.22 13.63
N PHE A 12 -1.33 -16.77 12.43
CA PHE A 12 -2.66 -16.31 12.03
C PHE A 12 -3.21 -17.23 10.96
N ASP A 13 -4.43 -17.63 11.13
CA ASP A 13 -5.19 -18.32 10.10
C ASP A 13 -6.22 -17.34 9.53
N LEU A 14 -6.07 -17.04 8.25
CA LEU A 14 -6.92 -16.11 7.54
C LEU A 14 -7.65 -16.85 6.43
N GLU A 15 -8.95 -16.65 6.35
CA GLU A 15 -9.70 -17.10 5.19
C GLU A 15 -9.71 -15.98 4.15
N VAL A 16 -9.16 -16.26 2.98
CA VAL A 16 -9.07 -15.34 1.86
C VAL A 16 -9.94 -15.87 0.72
N VAL A 17 -11.01 -15.16 0.42
CA VAL A 17 -11.89 -15.49 -0.70
C VAL A 17 -11.79 -14.38 -1.74
N ALA A 18 -11.16 -14.69 -2.87
CA ALA A 18 -11.03 -13.75 -3.98
C ALA A 18 -12.04 -14.11 -5.09
N LYS A 19 -12.68 -13.08 -5.64
CA LYS A 19 -13.50 -13.20 -6.85
C LYS A 19 -12.62 -13.04 -8.09
N PRO A 20 -13.03 -13.56 -9.26
CA PRO A 20 -12.28 -13.32 -10.49
C PRO A 20 -12.03 -11.82 -10.74
N GLY A 21 -10.78 -11.46 -11.05
CA GLY A 21 -10.36 -10.07 -11.27
C GLY A 21 -10.12 -9.25 -10.01
N GLU A 22 -10.28 -9.83 -8.83
CA GLU A 22 -10.03 -9.17 -7.56
C GLU A 22 -8.61 -9.46 -7.06
N PHE A 23 -7.96 -8.43 -6.53
CA PHE A 23 -6.68 -8.54 -5.83
C PHE A 23 -6.89 -8.34 -4.34
N ILE A 24 -6.27 -9.20 -3.55
CA ILE A 24 -6.34 -9.11 -2.09
C ILE A 24 -4.93 -8.95 -1.54
N THR A 25 -4.72 -7.87 -0.81
CA THR A 25 -3.49 -7.64 -0.05
C THR A 25 -3.73 -7.97 1.40
N VAL A 26 -2.88 -8.82 1.95
CA VAL A 26 -2.93 -9.21 3.37
C VAL A 26 -1.68 -8.67 4.05
N ALA A 27 -1.88 -7.95 5.14
CA ALA A 27 -0.79 -7.44 5.97
C ALA A 27 -0.99 -7.86 7.43
N THR A 28 0.10 -8.10 8.12
CA THR A 28 0.10 -8.25 9.57
C THR A 28 0.61 -6.99 10.21
N VAL A 29 -0.15 -6.43 11.12
CA VAL A 29 0.18 -5.17 11.80
C VAL A 29 0.15 -5.36 13.31
N PRO A 30 0.99 -4.63 14.08
CA PRO A 30 0.91 -4.66 15.55
C PRO A 30 -0.47 -4.19 16.02
N ASN A 31 -1.04 -4.85 17.01
CA ASN A 31 -2.35 -4.52 17.54
C ASN A 31 -2.33 -3.67 18.81
N GLY A 32 -1.18 -3.21 19.26
CA GLY A 32 -1.02 -2.38 20.47
C GLY A 32 -1.01 -3.17 21.78
N ALA A 33 -1.33 -4.47 21.76
CA ALA A 33 -1.36 -5.33 22.95
C ALA A 33 -0.20 -6.34 22.98
N GLY A 34 0.90 -6.04 22.31
CA GLY A 34 2.05 -6.94 22.19
C GLY A 34 1.89 -8.05 21.15
N GLY A 35 0.76 -8.13 20.47
CA GLY A 35 0.47 -9.09 19.42
C GLY A 35 0.33 -8.44 18.03
N TRP A 36 -0.16 -9.22 17.10
CA TRP A 36 -0.32 -8.85 15.69
C TRP A 36 -1.74 -9.14 15.23
N THR A 37 -2.22 -8.37 14.28
CA THR A 37 -3.53 -8.54 13.65
C THR A 37 -3.36 -8.64 12.15
N GLY A 38 -4.06 -9.58 11.51
CA GLY A 38 -4.15 -9.68 10.06
C GLY A 38 -5.18 -8.70 9.51
N VAL A 39 -4.82 -7.96 8.49
CA VAL A 39 -5.70 -7.01 7.80
C VAL A 39 -5.75 -7.37 6.33
N GLN A 40 -6.95 -7.42 5.77
CA GLN A 40 -7.16 -7.66 4.34
C GLN A 40 -7.68 -6.39 3.68
N MET A 41 -7.10 -6.04 2.55
CA MET A 41 -7.61 -4.97 1.69
C MET A 41 -7.85 -5.50 0.29
N ARG A 42 -8.99 -5.15 -0.29
CA ARG A 42 -9.45 -5.65 -1.58
C ARG A 42 -9.44 -4.55 -2.62
N GLU A 43 -9.06 -4.91 -3.82
CA GLU A 43 -9.10 -4.00 -4.95
C GLU A 43 -9.55 -4.76 -6.19
N THR A 44 -10.42 -4.11 -6.98
CA THR A 44 -10.79 -4.58 -8.31
C THR A 44 -10.23 -3.58 -9.30
N PRO A 45 -9.04 -3.83 -9.88
CA PRO A 45 -8.42 -2.87 -10.79
C PRO A 45 -9.31 -2.67 -12.02
N SER A 46 -9.71 -1.43 -12.26
CA SER A 46 -10.54 -1.06 -13.40
C SER A 46 -9.73 -0.55 -14.59
N SER A 47 -8.46 -0.24 -14.38
CA SER A 47 -7.60 0.38 -15.38
C SER A 47 -6.28 -0.36 -15.52
N PHE A 48 -5.95 -0.73 -16.73
CA PHE A 48 -4.64 -1.24 -17.09
C PHE A 48 -4.07 -0.39 -18.23
N SER A 49 -2.79 -0.05 -18.15
CA SER A 49 -2.10 0.71 -19.19
C SER A 49 -0.72 0.10 -19.44
N ALA A 50 -0.40 -0.18 -20.69
CA ALA A 50 0.94 -0.62 -21.07
C ALA A 50 1.95 0.54 -21.18
N THR A 51 1.46 1.78 -21.19
CA THR A 51 2.29 2.99 -21.40
C THR A 51 2.46 3.85 -20.15
N ARG A 52 1.69 3.57 -19.11
CA ARG A 52 1.74 4.30 -17.85
C ARG A 52 2.01 3.35 -16.69
N ALA A 53 2.60 3.88 -15.64
CA ALA A 53 2.73 3.16 -14.38
C ALA A 53 1.45 3.31 -13.55
N SER A 54 1.26 2.43 -12.59
CA SER A 54 0.14 2.47 -11.65
C SER A 54 0.65 2.49 -10.23
N ILE A 55 0.16 3.42 -9.41
CA ILE A 55 0.48 3.49 -7.97
C ILE A 55 -0.80 3.27 -7.18
N ALA A 56 -0.73 2.43 -6.16
CA ALA A 56 -1.78 2.27 -5.17
C ALA A 56 -1.30 2.70 -3.80
N VAL A 57 -2.22 3.11 -2.93
CA VAL A 57 -1.95 3.36 -1.52
C VAL A 57 -2.77 2.42 -0.65
N PHE A 58 -2.08 1.78 0.30
CA PHE A 58 -2.65 0.90 1.31
C PHE A 58 -2.36 1.50 2.67
N ASN A 59 -3.40 1.96 3.36
CA ASN A 59 -3.23 2.52 4.69
C ASN A 59 -3.53 1.47 5.76
N PHE A 60 -2.49 0.96 6.40
CA PHE A 60 -2.56 0.01 7.51
C PHE A 60 -2.24 0.65 8.87
N ASN A 61 -2.15 1.99 8.92
CA ASN A 61 -1.79 2.69 10.14
C ASN A 61 -3.04 3.26 10.86
N PRO A 62 -3.48 2.65 11.97
CA PRO A 62 -4.64 3.16 12.70
C PRO A 62 -4.40 4.54 13.33
N ALA A 63 -3.15 4.93 13.57
CA ALA A 63 -2.81 6.26 14.08
C ALA A 63 -2.85 7.33 12.97
N CYS A 64 -3.02 6.94 11.71
CA CYS A 64 -3.17 7.83 10.57
C CYS A 64 -4.45 7.48 9.80
N PRO A 65 -5.64 7.77 10.35
CA PRO A 65 -6.91 7.28 9.79
C PRO A 65 -7.20 7.81 8.40
N SER A 66 -6.59 8.92 8.01
CA SER A 66 -6.67 9.50 6.67
C SER A 66 -5.30 10.01 6.26
N ALA A 67 -4.61 9.24 5.43
CA ALA A 67 -3.31 9.61 4.92
C ALA A 67 -3.45 10.41 3.63
N GLN A 68 -2.54 11.35 3.43
CA GLN A 68 -2.34 12.05 2.18
C GLN A 68 -0.99 11.64 1.59
N VAL A 69 -0.94 11.47 0.28
CA VAL A 69 0.29 11.17 -0.44
C VAL A 69 0.46 12.20 -1.54
N ASP A 70 1.56 12.92 -1.48
CA ASP A 70 1.94 13.94 -2.46
C ASP A 70 3.26 13.55 -3.13
N SER A 71 3.50 14.09 -4.32
CA SER A 71 4.87 14.11 -4.84
C SER A 71 5.74 14.92 -3.90
N ALA A 72 6.96 14.46 -3.61
CA ALA A 72 7.86 15.13 -2.68
C ALA A 72 8.12 16.58 -3.11
N GLY A 73 7.97 17.52 -2.19
CA GLY A 73 8.13 18.95 -2.44
C GLY A 73 6.95 19.62 -3.14
N LYS A 74 5.84 18.91 -3.35
CA LYS A 74 4.62 19.44 -3.96
C LYS A 74 3.41 19.11 -3.09
N ALA A 75 2.35 19.86 -3.23
CA ALA A 75 1.06 19.58 -2.59
C ALA A 75 0.03 19.20 -3.66
N ASP A 76 0.38 18.19 -4.47
CA ASP A 76 -0.42 17.80 -5.63
C ASP A 76 -1.54 16.79 -5.33
N GLY A 77 -1.53 16.21 -4.13
CA GLY A 77 -2.58 15.32 -3.67
C GLY A 77 -2.79 14.11 -4.57
N ILE A 78 -1.74 13.33 -4.82
CA ILE A 78 -1.86 12.08 -5.59
C ILE A 78 -2.96 11.22 -4.96
N PHE A 79 -2.94 11.10 -3.64
CA PHE A 79 -4.03 10.51 -2.85
C PHE A 79 -4.36 11.45 -1.68
N LYS A 80 -5.61 11.85 -1.55
CA LYS A 80 -6.01 12.85 -0.55
C LYS A 80 -6.52 12.26 0.75
N ASN A 81 -7.27 11.19 0.70
CA ASN A 81 -7.92 10.60 1.86
C ASN A 81 -7.76 9.09 1.82
N ALA A 82 -6.53 8.61 2.00
CA ALA A 82 -6.27 7.19 2.03
C ALA A 82 -6.64 6.62 3.40
N THR A 83 -7.69 5.80 3.45
CA THR A 83 -8.20 5.17 4.67
C THR A 83 -7.89 3.67 4.69
N SER A 84 -8.09 3.04 5.85
CA SER A 84 -7.96 1.59 5.99
C SER A 84 -9.12 0.80 5.36
N LYS A 85 -10.12 1.48 4.82
CA LYS A 85 -11.35 0.85 4.30
C LYS A 85 -11.29 0.53 2.81
N ALA A 86 -10.45 1.25 2.05
CA ALA A 86 -10.39 1.11 0.61
C ALA A 86 -9.01 1.40 0.07
N VAL A 87 -8.60 0.63 -0.93
CA VAL A 87 -7.40 0.89 -1.72
C VAL A 87 -7.73 1.93 -2.77
N GLN A 88 -6.86 2.93 -2.91
CA GLN A 88 -6.91 3.88 -4.02
C GLN A 88 -5.78 3.58 -4.98
N ARG A 89 -6.05 3.63 -6.28
CA ARG A 89 -5.05 3.40 -7.33
C ARG A 89 -5.19 4.45 -8.42
N ARG A 90 -4.05 4.92 -8.94
CA ARG A 90 -4.00 5.88 -10.04
C ARG A 90 -2.93 5.50 -11.06
N LEU A 91 -3.24 5.80 -12.32
CA LEU A 91 -2.25 5.77 -13.40
C LEU A 91 -1.42 7.06 -13.35
N VAL A 92 -0.11 6.92 -13.46
CA VAL A 92 0.85 8.03 -13.42
C VAL A 92 1.86 7.90 -14.56
N SER A 93 2.52 9.00 -14.87
CA SER A 93 3.56 9.00 -15.89
C SER A 93 4.76 8.16 -15.44
N PRO A 94 5.43 7.43 -16.38
CA PRO A 94 6.59 6.60 -16.06
C PRO A 94 7.86 7.45 -15.93
N VAL A 95 7.99 8.13 -14.81
CA VAL A 95 9.11 9.03 -14.47
C VAL A 95 9.68 8.65 -13.11
N LYS A 96 10.81 9.22 -12.74
CA LYS A 96 11.30 9.10 -11.36
C LYS A 96 10.30 9.74 -10.41
N ALA A 97 9.96 9.02 -9.36
CA ALA A 97 8.96 9.46 -8.40
C ALA A 97 9.44 9.27 -6.97
N THR A 98 9.29 10.32 -6.19
CA THR A 98 9.46 10.31 -4.73
C THR A 98 8.19 10.91 -4.14
N VAL A 99 7.63 10.26 -3.13
CA VAL A 99 6.38 10.67 -2.51
C VAL A 99 6.56 10.95 -1.03
N GLN A 100 5.74 11.85 -0.51
CA GLN A 100 5.65 12.16 0.91
C GLN A 100 4.29 11.77 1.45
N VAL A 101 4.28 10.95 2.47
CA VAL A 101 3.08 10.62 3.24
C VAL A 101 2.89 11.66 4.33
N SER A 102 1.67 12.14 4.50
CA SER A 102 1.28 13.06 5.55
C SER A 102 0.07 12.54 6.32
N CYS A 103 0.08 12.78 7.62
CA CYS A 103 -1.01 12.41 8.52
C CYS A 103 -1.44 13.67 9.28
N ALA A 104 -2.75 13.98 9.26
CA ALA A 104 -3.30 15.18 9.90
C ALA A 104 -2.56 16.47 9.50
N GLY A 105 -2.19 16.60 8.22
CA GLY A 105 -1.50 17.77 7.68
C GLY A 105 -0.01 17.85 8.00
N LYS A 106 0.56 16.84 8.65
CA LYS A 106 1.99 16.78 8.98
C LYS A 106 2.67 15.67 8.22
N ALA A 107 3.87 15.96 7.70
CA ALA A 107 4.70 14.94 7.06
C ALA A 107 5.01 13.81 8.04
N SER A 108 4.83 12.59 7.59
CA SER A 108 5.14 11.37 8.33
C SER A 108 6.41 10.73 7.77
N GLY A 109 7.48 10.78 8.52
CA GLY A 109 8.77 10.23 8.11
C GLY A 109 9.43 11.00 6.97
N THR A 110 10.41 10.39 6.36
CA THR A 110 11.11 10.92 5.20
C THR A 110 10.39 10.58 3.90
N PRO A 111 10.62 11.33 2.81
CA PRO A 111 10.08 10.96 1.51
C PRO A 111 10.48 9.54 1.08
N LEU A 112 9.57 8.86 0.40
CA LEU A 112 9.73 7.50 -0.08
C LEU A 112 10.07 7.53 -1.57
N ASP A 113 11.20 6.94 -1.95
CA ASP A 113 11.67 6.94 -3.33
C ASP A 113 11.28 5.64 -4.04
N PHE A 114 10.49 5.76 -5.10
CA PHE A 114 10.18 4.64 -6.01
C PHE A 114 11.29 4.37 -7.02
N GLY A 115 12.21 5.31 -7.23
CA GLY A 115 13.10 5.29 -8.37
C GLY A 115 12.34 5.61 -9.67
N LEU A 116 12.75 5.00 -10.78
CA LEU A 116 12.10 5.15 -12.07
C LEU A 116 10.87 4.25 -12.14
N LEU A 117 9.71 4.86 -12.32
CA LEU A 117 8.47 4.12 -12.57
C LEU A 117 8.48 3.61 -14.02
N GLU A 118 8.32 2.31 -14.18
CA GLU A 118 8.35 1.66 -15.50
C GLU A 118 6.94 1.55 -16.11
N PRO A 119 6.80 1.75 -17.42
CA PRO A 119 5.51 1.60 -18.09
C PRO A 119 4.94 0.19 -17.92
N GLY A 120 3.64 0.09 -17.66
CA GLY A 120 2.94 -1.18 -17.48
C GLY A 120 3.11 -1.83 -16.12
N GLU A 121 3.98 -1.29 -15.27
CA GLU A 121 4.26 -1.84 -13.94
C GLU A 121 3.34 -1.24 -12.87
N ARG A 122 3.21 -1.98 -11.79
CA ARG A 122 2.38 -1.62 -10.64
C ARG A 122 3.25 -1.41 -9.42
N TYR A 123 2.91 -0.39 -8.65
CA TYR A 123 3.64 0.01 -7.45
C TYR A 123 2.66 0.25 -6.31
N SER A 124 3.14 0.11 -5.09
CA SER A 124 2.33 0.29 -3.89
C SER A 124 3.04 1.13 -2.86
N VAL A 125 2.29 2.02 -2.22
CA VAL A 125 2.68 2.75 -1.00
C VAL A 125 1.96 2.08 0.16
N PHE A 126 2.70 1.62 1.16
CA PHE A 126 2.15 1.07 2.39
C PHE A 126 2.38 2.06 3.53
N VAL A 127 1.30 2.59 4.09
CA VAL A 127 1.35 3.43 5.29
C VAL A 127 1.25 2.48 6.49
N LEU A 128 2.34 2.37 7.25
CA LEU A 128 2.50 1.36 8.29
C LEU A 128 2.65 2.00 9.67
N PRO A 129 2.13 1.35 10.73
CA PRO A 129 2.29 1.84 12.10
C PRO A 129 3.71 1.66 12.65
N THR A 130 4.50 0.77 12.04
CA THR A 130 5.84 0.40 12.51
C THR A 130 6.97 1.17 11.85
N GLN A 131 6.68 1.87 10.77
CA GLN A 131 7.68 2.60 10.00
C GLN A 131 7.14 3.97 9.63
N ALA A 132 7.80 5.02 10.10
CA ALA A 132 7.44 6.39 9.79
C ALA A 132 7.51 6.62 8.28
N GLY A 133 6.45 7.22 7.72
CA GLY A 133 6.28 7.41 6.28
C GLY A 133 5.76 6.18 5.55
N GLY A 134 6.17 4.99 5.95
CA GLY A 134 5.74 3.75 5.32
C GLY A 134 6.79 3.09 4.43
N LEU A 135 6.32 2.37 3.43
CA LEU A 135 7.14 1.57 2.53
C LEU A 135 6.62 1.67 1.11
N VAL A 136 7.51 1.71 0.12
CA VAL A 136 7.15 1.61 -1.29
C VAL A 136 7.69 0.32 -1.89
N LEU A 137 6.88 -0.34 -2.70
CA LEU A 137 7.25 -1.57 -3.38
C LEU A 137 6.80 -1.53 -4.84
N LYS A 138 7.59 -2.16 -5.71
CA LYS A 138 7.14 -2.56 -7.03
C LYS A 138 6.43 -3.90 -6.88
N ASP A 139 5.19 -3.98 -7.36
CA ASP A 139 4.42 -5.21 -7.28
C ASP A 139 5.07 -6.26 -8.19
N GLY A 140 5.43 -7.38 -7.60
CA GLY A 140 6.01 -8.51 -8.32
C GLY A 140 5.02 -9.66 -8.43
N ILE A 141 5.10 -10.42 -9.50
CA ILE A 141 4.46 -11.72 -9.60
C ILE A 141 5.53 -12.75 -9.29
N GLU A 142 5.52 -13.29 -8.07
CA GLU A 142 6.28 -14.50 -7.80
C GLU A 142 5.50 -15.69 -8.37
N THR A 143 5.96 -16.16 -9.50
CA THR A 143 5.53 -17.49 -9.95
C THR A 143 6.26 -18.50 -9.09
N GLY A 144 5.58 -18.99 -8.06
CA GLY A 144 6.10 -20.07 -7.24
C GLY A 144 6.46 -21.25 -8.13
N GLN A 145 7.69 -21.63 -8.06
CA GLN A 145 8.16 -22.90 -8.63
C GLN A 145 7.77 -24.03 -7.69
#